data_0131cd09c468eb0bb827899a328aef26
#
_entry.id   0131cd09c468eb0bb827899a328aef26
#
_cell.length_a   1.000
_cell.length_b   1.000
_cell.length_c   1.000
_cell.angle_alpha   90.00
_cell.angle_beta   90.00
_cell.angle_gamma   90.00
#
_symmetry.space_group_name_H-M   'P 1'
#
loop_
_entity.id
_entity.type
_entity.pdbx_description
1 polymer ?
#
loop_
_entity_poly.entity_id
_entity_poly.type
_entity_poly.pdbx_seq_one_letter_code
_entity_poly.pdbx_strand_id
1 'polypeptide(L)'
;MLGAYLAGAREFAVRERPALTSGTRDVVRTFCRRTRQPEIVSDESGVLHLRDLAFESPIPLDQRLARMGRLVVEFHREAVDSWGRLPFGADGYWERRDDEIDREAWYVERVAAIRLDTVGRRPEWLGLWTTARSLERIADHAVGLGEVGRRLVDLPNGAGPLTSLRQFHRQAMEHLEGVLAAGDGAAANDLLDLGEALLSSGRSLSDRLLPAVGDGTMPPATAASVARILESIGRTIAYTQDIAQVTLDRAGPSAEAAGRTPLRRVAVYPAP
;
A
#
# COMPACT_ATOMS: atom_id res chain seq x y z
N MET A 1 -16.71 -5.35 12.18
CA MET A 1 -16.46 -3.96 12.65
C MET A 1 -15.74 -3.14 11.57
N LEU A 2 -14.59 -3.57 11.05
CA LEU A 2 -13.82 -2.79 10.07
C LEU A 2 -14.65 -2.39 8.85
N GLY A 3 -15.38 -3.32 8.21
CA GLY A 3 -16.21 -3.00 7.05
C GLY A 3 -17.29 -1.94 7.34
N ALA A 4 -17.94 -2.00 8.52
CA ALA A 4 -18.90 -0.97 8.91
C ALA A 4 -18.22 0.39 9.20
N TYR A 5 -17.02 0.38 9.78
CA TYR A 5 -16.21 1.57 9.97
C TYR A 5 -15.84 2.22 8.63
N LEU A 6 -15.32 1.45 7.69
CA LEU A 6 -14.96 1.93 6.35
C LEU A 6 -16.18 2.45 5.58
N ALA A 7 -17.37 1.83 5.78
CA ALA A 7 -18.64 2.30 5.21
C ALA A 7 -19.21 3.55 5.90
N GLY A 8 -18.51 4.13 6.88
CA GLY A 8 -18.90 5.38 7.51
C GLY A 8 -19.77 5.25 8.77
N ALA A 9 -20.01 4.05 9.30
CA ALA A 9 -20.77 3.90 10.54
C ALA A 9 -20.12 4.69 11.68
N ARG A 10 -20.96 5.48 12.40
CA ARG A 10 -20.53 6.30 13.54
C ARG A 10 -20.76 5.63 14.89
N GLU A 11 -21.65 4.65 14.92
CA GLU A 11 -22.00 3.92 16.12
C GLU A 11 -21.97 2.43 15.84
N PHE A 12 -21.48 1.66 16.79
CA PHE A 12 -21.36 0.21 16.72
C PHE A 12 -21.91 -0.39 18.00
N ALA A 13 -22.66 -1.47 17.90
CA ALA A 13 -23.05 -2.29 19.02
C ALA A 13 -22.51 -3.71 18.82
N VAL A 14 -21.61 -4.14 19.68
CA VAL A 14 -21.03 -5.49 19.65
C VAL A 14 -21.69 -6.33 20.72
N ARG A 15 -22.31 -7.43 20.29
CA ARG A 15 -22.98 -8.40 21.16
C ARG A 15 -22.45 -9.80 20.87
N GLU A 16 -22.35 -10.60 21.90
CA GLU A 16 -22.00 -12.02 21.83
C GLU A 16 -22.98 -12.83 22.66
N ARG A 17 -23.32 -14.01 22.26
CA ARG A 17 -24.21 -14.92 22.99
C ARG A 17 -23.43 -16.13 23.45
N PRO A 18 -23.64 -16.63 24.69
CA PRO A 18 -24.61 -16.14 25.70
C PRO A 18 -24.17 -14.85 26.41
N ALA A 19 -22.89 -14.48 26.41
CA ALA A 19 -22.35 -13.28 27.04
C ALA A 19 -21.04 -12.86 26.36
N LEU A 20 -20.69 -11.57 26.45
CA LEU A 20 -19.41 -11.04 25.96
C LEU A 20 -18.23 -11.69 26.68
N THR A 21 -17.37 -12.37 25.92
CA THR A 21 -16.14 -12.96 26.42
C THR A 21 -15.03 -11.91 26.58
N SER A 22 -13.98 -12.23 27.35
CA SER A 22 -12.77 -11.41 27.42
C SER A 22 -12.10 -11.30 26.04
N GLY A 23 -12.08 -12.40 25.27
CA GLY A 23 -11.54 -12.43 23.91
C GLY A 23 -12.23 -11.43 22.97
N THR A 24 -13.58 -11.38 23.01
CA THR A 24 -14.34 -10.40 22.21
C THR A 24 -14.04 -8.95 22.64
N ARG A 25 -13.91 -8.70 23.95
CA ARG A 25 -13.51 -7.38 24.46
C ARG A 25 -12.12 -6.98 23.97
N ASP A 26 -11.16 -7.91 23.93
CA ASP A 26 -9.80 -7.63 23.47
C ASP A 26 -9.75 -7.37 21.95
N VAL A 27 -10.57 -8.08 21.16
CA VAL A 27 -10.74 -7.80 19.72
C VAL A 27 -11.31 -6.40 19.51
N VAL A 28 -12.31 -5.98 20.29
CA VAL A 28 -12.90 -4.65 20.19
C VAL A 28 -11.90 -3.57 20.60
N ARG A 29 -11.14 -3.76 21.69
CA ARG A 29 -10.08 -2.83 22.09
C ARG A 29 -8.99 -2.71 21.03
N THR A 30 -8.62 -3.84 20.43
CA THR A 30 -7.64 -3.86 19.32
C THR A 30 -8.17 -3.10 18.12
N PHE A 31 -9.43 -3.28 17.74
CA PHE A 31 -10.07 -2.50 16.70
C PHE A 31 -10.00 -0.99 16.99
N CYS A 32 -10.35 -0.54 18.19
CA CYS A 32 -10.26 0.88 18.57
C CYS A 32 -8.82 1.41 18.50
N ARG A 33 -7.81 0.58 18.83
CA ARG A 33 -6.39 0.98 18.71
C ARG A 33 -5.90 1.05 17.27
N ARG A 34 -6.37 0.13 16.42
CA ARG A 34 -5.97 0.05 15.00
C ARG A 34 -6.75 0.99 14.09
N THR A 35 -7.88 1.53 14.56
CA THR A 35 -8.67 2.53 13.82
C THR A 35 -8.52 3.90 14.46
N ARG A 36 -8.85 4.94 13.71
CA ARG A 36 -8.93 6.29 14.27
C ARG A 36 -10.36 6.57 14.71
N GLN A 37 -10.49 7.20 15.88
CA GLN A 37 -11.71 7.84 16.37
C GLN A 37 -12.78 6.94 17.04
N PRO A 38 -13.01 5.64 16.74
CA PRO A 38 -13.94 4.84 17.50
C PRO A 38 -13.45 4.62 18.94
N GLU A 39 -14.30 4.94 19.91
CA GLU A 39 -14.04 4.70 21.32
C GLU A 39 -15.18 3.88 21.95
N ILE A 40 -14.87 3.08 22.96
CA ILE A 40 -15.86 2.36 23.75
C ILE A 40 -16.52 3.36 24.69
N VAL A 41 -17.80 3.65 24.47
CA VAL A 41 -18.57 4.60 25.27
C VAL A 41 -19.37 3.95 26.38
N SER A 42 -19.75 2.66 26.26
CA SER A 42 -20.31 1.86 27.34
C SER A 42 -20.03 0.37 27.17
N ASP A 43 -20.01 -0.34 28.30
CA ASP A 43 -19.91 -1.80 28.42
C ASP A 43 -20.98 -2.24 29.43
N GLU A 44 -22.21 -2.30 28.97
CA GLU A 44 -23.37 -2.54 29.81
C GLU A 44 -24.26 -3.65 29.28
N SER A 45 -24.84 -4.42 30.18
CA SER A 45 -25.82 -5.44 29.81
C SER A 45 -25.37 -6.45 28.73
N GLY A 46 -24.07 -6.76 28.70
CA GLY A 46 -23.50 -7.67 27.69
C GLY A 46 -23.41 -7.09 26.27
N VAL A 47 -23.39 -5.77 26.15
CA VAL A 47 -23.22 -5.05 24.89
C VAL A 47 -22.10 -4.03 25.03
N LEU A 48 -21.16 -4.02 24.09
CA LEU A 48 -20.19 -2.93 23.94
C LEU A 48 -20.72 -1.93 22.93
N HIS A 49 -20.87 -0.69 23.36
CA HIS A 49 -21.19 0.42 22.46
C HIS A 49 -19.93 1.20 22.16
N LEU A 50 -19.69 1.38 20.88
CA LEU A 50 -18.60 2.21 20.35
C LEU A 50 -19.20 3.39 19.61
N ARG A 51 -18.53 4.54 19.70
CA ARG A 51 -18.91 5.74 18.97
C ARG A 51 -17.67 6.41 18.39
N ASP A 52 -17.81 6.92 17.18
CA ASP A 52 -16.85 7.84 16.58
C ASP A 52 -17.01 9.22 17.21
N LEU A 53 -16.02 9.63 18.01
CA LEU A 53 -16.09 10.88 18.79
C LEU A 53 -15.60 12.11 18.01
N ALA A 54 -14.88 11.92 16.88
CA ALA A 54 -14.32 13.02 16.11
C ALA A 54 -14.39 12.74 14.60
N PHE A 55 -15.45 13.18 13.96
CA PHE A 55 -15.71 12.91 12.55
C PHE A 55 -14.71 13.55 11.58
N GLU A 56 -14.17 14.72 11.91
CA GLU A 56 -13.25 15.43 11.02
C GLU A 56 -11.89 15.66 11.69
N SER A 57 -10.83 15.32 10.94
CA SER A 57 -9.47 15.72 11.30
C SER A 57 -9.19 17.13 10.79
N PRO A 58 -8.48 17.97 11.55
CA PRO A 58 -8.00 19.26 11.07
C PRO A 58 -6.97 19.15 9.96
N ILE A 59 -6.39 17.94 9.73
CA ILE A 59 -5.37 17.73 8.69
C ILE A 59 -6.05 17.33 7.39
N PRO A 60 -5.86 18.08 6.29
CA PRO A 60 -6.37 17.74 4.96
C PRO A 60 -5.94 16.35 4.49
N LEU A 61 -6.78 15.66 3.71
CA LEU A 61 -6.53 14.28 3.27
C LEU A 61 -5.31 14.15 2.35
N ASP A 62 -5.05 15.14 1.52
CA ASP A 62 -3.86 15.20 0.65
C ASP A 62 -2.57 15.26 1.46
N GLN A 63 -2.54 16.03 2.54
CA GLN A 63 -1.41 16.07 3.47
C GLN A 63 -1.22 14.75 4.22
N ARG A 64 -2.33 14.06 4.55
CA ARG A 64 -2.27 12.72 5.15
C ARG A 64 -1.69 11.71 4.17
N LEU A 65 -2.14 11.71 2.92
CA LEU A 65 -1.60 10.85 1.88
C LEU A 65 -0.12 11.12 1.61
N ALA A 66 0.29 12.39 1.56
CA ALA A 66 1.69 12.75 1.41
C ALA A 66 2.55 12.26 2.59
N ARG A 67 2.02 12.35 3.83
CA ARG A 67 2.68 11.77 5.01
C ARG A 67 2.75 10.25 4.91
N MET A 68 1.65 9.60 4.57
CA MET A 68 1.55 8.15 4.41
C MET A 68 2.56 7.66 3.36
N GLY A 69 2.68 8.33 2.21
CA GLY A 69 3.66 8.01 1.19
C GLY A 69 5.09 8.03 1.71
N ARG A 70 5.46 9.05 2.50
CA ARG A 70 6.78 9.11 3.14
C ARG A 70 7.01 7.94 4.11
N LEU A 71 6.03 7.61 4.94
CA LEU A 71 6.11 6.48 5.87
C LEU A 71 6.30 5.14 5.11
N VAL A 72 5.61 4.95 4.01
CA VAL A 72 5.72 3.75 3.16
C VAL A 72 7.13 3.66 2.56
N VAL A 73 7.68 4.74 2.01
CA VAL A 73 9.04 4.76 1.45
C VAL A 73 10.09 4.47 2.54
N GLU A 74 9.96 5.08 3.72
CA GLU A 74 10.84 4.82 4.86
C GLU A 74 10.75 3.36 5.30
N PHE A 75 9.55 2.81 5.41
CA PHE A 75 9.33 1.43 5.80
C PHE A 75 9.95 0.43 4.81
N HIS A 76 9.81 0.67 3.51
CA HIS A 76 10.47 -0.11 2.48
C HIS A 76 11.99 -0.04 2.57
N ARG A 77 12.56 1.14 2.80
CA ARG A 77 14.01 1.32 2.98
C ARG A 77 14.51 0.58 4.21
N GLU A 78 13.83 0.68 5.35
CA GLU A 78 14.15 -0.07 6.57
C GLU A 78 14.14 -1.57 6.32
N ALA A 79 13.11 -2.10 5.64
CA ALA A 79 12.99 -3.51 5.32
C ALA A 79 14.17 -4.03 4.50
N VAL A 80 14.58 -3.29 3.46
CA VAL A 80 15.69 -3.68 2.58
C VAL A 80 17.05 -3.46 3.24
N ASP A 81 17.21 -2.44 4.06
CA ASP A 81 18.44 -2.19 4.82
C ASP A 81 18.71 -3.26 5.90
N SER A 82 17.66 -3.97 6.33
CA SER A 82 17.77 -5.10 7.25
C SER A 82 18.41 -6.35 6.63
N TRP A 83 18.46 -6.46 5.31
CA TRP A 83 18.94 -7.65 4.62
C TRP A 83 20.43 -7.91 4.91
N GLY A 84 20.74 -9.16 5.30
CA GLY A 84 22.09 -9.58 5.62
C GLY A 84 22.63 -9.03 6.94
N ARG A 85 21.76 -8.48 7.80
CA ARG A 85 22.10 -8.04 9.17
C ARG A 85 21.44 -8.95 10.21
N LEU A 86 22.10 -9.16 11.34
CA LEU A 86 21.54 -9.88 12.49
C LEU A 86 20.30 -9.16 13.05
N PRO A 87 19.44 -9.84 13.83
CA PRO A 87 18.00 -9.60 13.90
C PRO A 87 17.67 -8.12 14.04
N PHE A 88 17.12 -7.62 12.97
CA PHE A 88 16.57 -6.28 12.92
C PHE A 88 15.14 -6.35 13.49
N GLY A 89 14.94 -5.75 14.64
CA GLY A 89 13.64 -5.61 15.26
C GLY A 89 13.25 -6.78 16.17
N ALA A 90 12.50 -6.45 17.22
CA ALA A 90 11.81 -7.42 18.07
C ALA A 90 10.70 -8.14 17.27
N ASP A 91 10.24 -9.29 17.76
CA ASP A 91 9.09 -9.97 17.18
C ASP A 91 7.90 -9.02 17.00
N GLY A 92 7.25 -9.09 15.85
CA GLY A 92 6.15 -8.21 15.49
C GLY A 92 6.55 -6.77 15.14
N TYR A 93 7.84 -6.50 14.83
CA TYR A 93 8.30 -5.15 14.47
C TYR A 93 7.66 -4.68 13.16
N TRP A 94 7.69 -5.52 12.13
CA TRP A 94 7.16 -5.20 10.81
C TRP A 94 5.64 -4.99 10.85
N GLU A 95 4.94 -5.84 11.59
CA GLU A 95 3.49 -5.75 11.77
C GLU A 95 3.09 -4.46 12.50
N ARG A 96 3.88 -4.00 13.48
CA ARG A 96 3.60 -2.72 14.16
C ARG A 96 3.84 -1.50 13.27
N ARG A 97 4.84 -1.57 12.39
CA ARG A 97 5.08 -0.53 11.39
C ARG A 97 3.94 -0.44 10.37
N ASP A 98 3.46 -1.60 9.95
CA ASP A 98 2.31 -1.73 9.08
C ASP A 98 1.01 -1.20 9.71
N ASP A 99 0.73 -1.55 10.97
CA ASP A 99 -0.41 -1.03 11.73
C ASP A 99 -0.50 0.51 11.75
N GLU A 100 0.62 1.23 11.65
CA GLU A 100 0.64 2.69 11.57
C GLU A 100 0.12 3.18 10.21
N ILE A 101 0.54 2.52 9.13
CA ILE A 101 0.13 2.84 7.75
C ILE A 101 -1.32 2.45 7.52
N ASP A 102 -1.74 1.25 7.96
CA ASP A 102 -3.11 0.77 7.97
C ASP A 102 -4.07 1.81 8.56
N ARG A 103 -3.71 2.35 9.72
CA ARG A 103 -4.54 3.33 10.45
C ARG A 103 -4.76 4.60 9.64
N GLU A 104 -3.74 5.06 8.91
CA GLU A 104 -3.89 6.22 8.02
C GLU A 104 -4.73 5.87 6.78
N ALA A 105 -4.47 4.70 6.15
CA ALA A 105 -5.21 4.23 4.99
C ALA A 105 -6.70 4.11 5.28
N TRP A 106 -7.07 3.37 6.33
CA TRP A 106 -8.46 3.16 6.72
C TRP A 106 -9.18 4.46 7.07
N TYR A 107 -8.46 5.43 7.65
CA TYR A 107 -9.05 6.75 7.89
C TYR A 107 -9.36 7.49 6.59
N VAL A 108 -8.41 7.52 5.64
CA VAL A 108 -8.62 8.18 4.34
C VAL A 108 -9.72 7.47 3.56
N GLU A 109 -9.71 6.14 3.50
CA GLU A 109 -10.74 5.33 2.84
C GLU A 109 -12.14 5.63 3.43
N ARG A 110 -12.25 5.66 4.76
CA ARG A 110 -13.50 5.99 5.45
C ARG A 110 -14.02 7.38 5.06
N VAL A 111 -13.18 8.41 5.15
CA VAL A 111 -13.59 9.77 4.82
C VAL A 111 -13.98 9.90 3.36
N ALA A 112 -13.21 9.28 2.45
CA ALA A 112 -13.52 9.25 1.03
C ALA A 112 -14.87 8.55 0.76
N ALA A 113 -15.14 7.40 1.40
CA ALA A 113 -16.42 6.68 1.28
C ALA A 113 -17.61 7.56 1.73
N ILE A 114 -17.50 8.22 2.88
CA ILE A 114 -18.53 9.13 3.37
C ILE A 114 -18.76 10.30 2.41
N ARG A 115 -17.70 10.86 1.84
CA ARG A 115 -17.80 11.97 0.88
C ARG A 115 -18.43 11.52 -0.45
N LEU A 116 -18.09 10.31 -0.92
CA LEU A 116 -18.73 9.71 -2.09
C LEU A 116 -20.24 9.53 -1.92
N ASP A 117 -20.69 9.19 -0.71
CA ASP A 117 -22.11 9.04 -0.39
C ASP A 117 -22.81 10.39 -0.23
N THR A 118 -22.21 11.35 0.47
CA THR A 118 -22.85 12.61 0.86
C THR A 118 -22.74 13.73 -0.18
N VAL A 119 -21.63 13.81 -0.91
CA VAL A 119 -21.34 14.89 -1.87
C VAL A 119 -21.48 14.42 -3.33
N GLY A 120 -21.58 13.11 -3.51
CA GLY A 120 -21.66 12.46 -4.82
C GLY A 120 -20.30 12.01 -5.37
N ARG A 121 -20.39 11.23 -6.46
CA ARG A 121 -19.21 10.61 -7.10
C ARG A 121 -18.36 11.67 -7.80
N ARG A 122 -17.41 12.23 -7.08
CA ARG A 122 -16.38 13.09 -7.64
C ARG A 122 -15.09 12.31 -7.81
N PRO A 123 -14.37 12.42 -8.94
CA PRO A 123 -13.11 11.71 -9.20
C PRO A 123 -12.08 11.91 -8.09
N GLU A 124 -12.06 13.07 -7.45
CA GLU A 124 -11.15 13.40 -6.35
C GLU A 124 -11.28 12.45 -5.14
N TRP A 125 -12.50 12.09 -4.73
CA TRP A 125 -12.71 11.19 -3.58
C TRP A 125 -12.32 9.75 -3.91
N LEU A 126 -12.66 9.30 -5.13
CA LEU A 126 -12.23 7.99 -5.61
C LEU A 126 -10.71 7.92 -5.73
N GLY A 127 -10.07 8.97 -6.24
CA GLY A 127 -8.63 9.07 -6.33
C GLY A 127 -7.94 8.99 -4.97
N LEU A 128 -8.43 9.71 -3.95
CA LEU A 128 -7.91 9.65 -2.59
C LEU A 128 -8.04 8.23 -2.01
N TRP A 129 -9.21 7.60 -2.20
CA TRP A 129 -9.47 6.23 -1.75
C TRP A 129 -8.52 5.22 -2.42
N THR A 130 -8.37 5.30 -3.75
CA THR A 130 -7.46 4.41 -4.52
C THR A 130 -6.01 4.61 -4.09
N THR A 131 -5.56 5.86 -3.93
CA THR A 131 -4.19 6.16 -3.51
C THR A 131 -3.89 5.61 -2.11
N ALA A 132 -4.80 5.80 -1.14
CA ALA A 132 -4.63 5.27 0.21
C ALA A 132 -4.50 3.75 0.20
N ARG A 133 -5.37 3.07 -0.55
CA ARG A 133 -5.37 1.62 -0.68
C ARG A 133 -4.14 1.07 -1.39
N SER A 134 -3.64 1.77 -2.42
CA SER A 134 -2.40 1.38 -3.10
C SER A 134 -1.19 1.55 -2.19
N LEU A 135 -1.13 2.60 -1.38
CA LEU A 135 -0.05 2.83 -0.41
C LEU A 135 -0.06 1.79 0.72
N GLU A 136 -1.23 1.37 1.21
CA GLU A 136 -1.35 0.27 2.18
C GLU A 136 -0.81 -1.03 1.61
N ARG A 137 -1.21 -1.40 0.38
CA ARG A 137 -0.69 -2.60 -0.29
C ARG A 137 0.81 -2.55 -0.56
N ILE A 138 1.35 -1.37 -0.85
CA ILE A 138 2.80 -1.18 -0.96
C ILE A 138 3.46 -1.46 0.41
N ALA A 139 2.89 -0.98 1.52
CA ALA A 139 3.40 -1.25 2.86
C ALA A 139 3.35 -2.74 3.23
N ASP A 140 2.28 -3.47 2.90
CA ASP A 140 2.19 -4.93 3.05
C ASP A 140 3.39 -5.65 2.40
N HIS A 141 3.85 -5.16 1.24
CA HIS A 141 5.03 -5.72 0.59
C HIS A 141 6.33 -5.42 1.35
N ALA A 142 6.43 -4.30 2.09
CA ALA A 142 7.57 -4.02 2.95
C ALA A 142 7.67 -5.00 4.12
N VAL A 143 6.54 -5.41 4.72
CA VAL A 143 6.50 -6.50 5.73
C VAL A 143 7.14 -7.76 5.16
N GLY A 144 6.69 -8.20 3.97
CA GLY A 144 7.22 -9.37 3.30
C GLY A 144 8.72 -9.27 2.98
N LEU A 145 9.20 -8.10 2.57
CA LEU A 145 10.62 -7.83 2.32
C LEU A 145 11.46 -7.91 3.60
N GLY A 146 10.96 -7.36 4.72
CA GLY A 146 11.62 -7.45 6.03
C GLY A 146 11.71 -8.89 6.55
N GLU A 147 10.62 -9.67 6.43
CA GLU A 147 10.61 -11.08 6.82
C GLU A 147 11.56 -11.95 6.00
N VAL A 148 11.60 -11.75 4.69
CA VAL A 148 12.50 -12.48 3.79
C VAL A 148 13.95 -12.11 4.09
N GLY A 149 14.23 -10.87 4.45
CA GLY A 149 15.57 -10.41 4.80
C GLY A 149 16.23 -11.22 5.92
N ARG A 150 15.44 -11.74 6.88
CA ARG A 150 15.93 -12.66 7.92
C ARG A 150 16.52 -13.96 7.39
N ARG A 151 16.09 -14.41 6.21
CA ARG A 151 16.57 -15.64 5.55
C ARG A 151 17.79 -15.41 4.65
N LEU A 152 18.16 -14.14 4.45
CA LEU A 152 19.31 -13.76 3.61
C LEU A 152 20.59 -13.53 4.41
N VAL A 153 20.57 -13.77 5.72
CA VAL A 153 21.72 -13.57 6.62
C VAL A 153 22.95 -14.41 6.21
N ASP A 154 22.71 -15.57 5.61
CA ASP A 154 23.79 -16.47 5.15
C ASP A 154 24.39 -16.06 3.80
N LEU A 155 23.81 -15.05 3.12
CA LEU A 155 24.41 -14.52 1.89
C LEU A 155 25.51 -13.52 2.24
N PRO A 156 26.70 -13.64 1.65
CA PRO A 156 27.77 -12.69 1.87
C PRO A 156 27.31 -11.27 1.55
N ASN A 157 27.52 -10.32 2.47
CA ASN A 157 27.32 -8.92 2.21
C ASN A 157 28.16 -8.51 0.99
N GLY A 158 27.52 -7.98 -0.06
CA GLY A 158 28.19 -7.65 -1.33
C GLY A 158 28.08 -8.74 -2.40
N ALA A 159 27.41 -9.87 -2.14
CA ALA A 159 27.06 -10.82 -3.21
C ALA A 159 26.26 -10.10 -4.31
N GLY A 160 26.65 -10.32 -5.57
CA GLY A 160 26.06 -9.67 -6.74
C GLY A 160 24.50 -9.66 -6.77
N PRO A 161 23.83 -10.80 -6.40
CA PRO A 161 22.36 -10.84 -6.34
C PRO A 161 21.75 -9.82 -5.38
N LEU A 162 22.28 -9.69 -4.15
CA LEU A 162 21.75 -8.73 -3.17
C LEU A 162 21.93 -7.27 -3.61
N THR A 163 23.08 -6.96 -4.22
CA THR A 163 23.35 -5.62 -4.74
C THR A 163 22.36 -5.26 -5.85
N SER A 164 22.11 -6.18 -6.78
CA SER A 164 21.16 -5.98 -7.88
C SER A 164 19.72 -5.80 -7.37
N LEU A 165 19.29 -6.60 -6.37
CA LEU A 165 17.97 -6.50 -5.76
C LEU A 165 17.79 -5.17 -5.01
N ARG A 166 18.80 -4.71 -4.25
CA ARG A 166 18.78 -3.41 -3.57
C ARG A 166 18.73 -2.26 -4.55
N GLN A 167 19.45 -2.36 -5.66
CA GLN A 167 19.40 -1.34 -6.71
C GLN A 167 18.02 -1.29 -7.36
N PHE A 168 17.43 -2.43 -7.69
CA PHE A 168 16.09 -2.51 -8.28
C PHE A 168 15.03 -1.96 -7.30
N HIS A 169 15.11 -2.32 -6.02
CA HIS A 169 14.24 -1.75 -5.00
C HIS A 169 14.39 -0.23 -4.89
N ARG A 170 15.61 0.31 -4.90
CA ARG A 170 15.83 1.76 -4.86
C ARG A 170 15.16 2.46 -6.02
N GLN A 171 15.28 1.94 -7.24
CA GLN A 171 14.60 2.47 -8.42
C GLN A 171 13.07 2.46 -8.26
N ALA A 172 12.51 1.40 -7.66
CA ALA A 172 11.08 1.34 -7.36
C ALA A 172 10.65 2.41 -6.34
N MET A 173 11.48 2.70 -5.33
CA MET A 173 11.19 3.78 -4.36
C MET A 173 11.32 5.17 -4.96
N GLU A 174 12.34 5.41 -5.78
CA GLU A 174 12.49 6.67 -6.53
C GLU A 174 11.30 6.90 -7.47
N HIS A 175 10.80 5.83 -8.11
CA HIS A 175 9.59 5.89 -8.92
C HIS A 175 8.35 6.25 -8.09
N LEU A 176 8.14 5.62 -6.93
CA LEU A 176 7.05 5.95 -6.02
C LEU A 176 7.11 7.41 -5.55
N GLU A 177 8.29 7.88 -5.13
CA GLU A 177 8.50 9.28 -4.73
C GLU A 177 8.18 10.25 -5.89
N GLY A 178 8.59 9.91 -7.11
CA GLY A 178 8.27 10.68 -8.32
C GLY A 178 6.76 10.77 -8.56
N VAL A 179 6.05 9.64 -8.48
CA VAL A 179 4.59 9.60 -8.67
C VAL A 179 3.85 10.40 -7.59
N LEU A 180 4.28 10.30 -6.33
CA LEU A 180 3.68 11.07 -5.22
C LEU A 180 3.94 12.58 -5.33
N ALA A 181 5.01 12.97 -6.03
CA ALA A 181 5.35 14.37 -6.30
C ALA A 181 4.75 14.90 -7.60
N ALA A 182 4.20 14.04 -8.46
CA ALA A 182 3.64 14.45 -9.75
C ALA A 182 2.46 15.41 -9.57
N GLY A 183 2.60 16.62 -10.12
CA GLY A 183 1.60 17.68 -9.99
C GLY A 183 0.61 17.75 -11.16
N ASP A 184 0.89 17.08 -12.28
CA ASP A 184 0.09 17.16 -13.49
C ASP A 184 0.05 15.84 -14.29
N GLY A 185 -0.81 15.79 -15.30
CA GLY A 185 -1.02 14.60 -16.12
C GLY A 185 0.16 14.27 -17.04
N ALA A 186 0.97 15.24 -17.46
CA ALA A 186 2.12 14.98 -18.31
C ALA A 186 3.21 14.24 -17.52
N ALA A 187 3.55 14.75 -16.33
CA ALA A 187 4.48 14.08 -15.42
C ALA A 187 3.98 12.69 -15.02
N ALA A 188 2.68 12.52 -14.77
CA ALA A 188 2.10 11.22 -14.44
C ALA A 188 2.23 10.22 -15.60
N ASN A 189 2.04 10.67 -16.84
CA ASN A 189 2.19 9.81 -18.02
C ASN A 189 3.64 9.35 -18.23
N ASP A 190 4.62 10.25 -18.11
CA ASP A 190 6.04 9.90 -18.20
C ASP A 190 6.44 8.87 -17.12
N LEU A 191 5.84 8.99 -15.93
CA LEU A 191 6.07 8.04 -14.83
C LEU A 191 5.39 6.69 -15.07
N LEU A 192 4.26 6.62 -15.79
CA LEU A 192 3.68 5.34 -16.23
C LEU A 192 4.63 4.61 -17.18
N ASP A 193 5.21 5.30 -18.16
CA ASP A 193 6.19 4.72 -19.08
C ASP A 193 7.44 4.24 -18.34
N LEU A 194 7.92 5.00 -17.36
CA LEU A 194 9.03 4.59 -16.49
C LEU A 194 8.68 3.33 -15.69
N GLY A 195 7.47 3.23 -15.16
CA GLY A 195 6.99 2.06 -14.43
C GLY A 195 7.02 0.78 -15.29
N GLU A 196 6.57 0.86 -16.55
CA GLU A 196 6.64 -0.25 -17.49
C GLU A 196 8.09 -0.67 -17.78
N ALA A 197 9.00 0.29 -17.95
CA ALA A 197 10.43 0.03 -18.12
C ALA A 197 11.04 -0.66 -16.90
N LEU A 198 10.65 -0.25 -15.68
CA LEU A 198 11.09 -0.88 -14.43
C LEU A 198 10.57 -2.31 -14.31
N LEU A 199 9.30 -2.57 -14.64
CA LEU A 199 8.75 -3.94 -14.65
C LEU A 199 9.48 -4.84 -15.65
N SER A 200 9.83 -4.34 -16.81
CA SER A 200 10.64 -5.06 -17.80
C SER A 200 12.06 -5.35 -17.25
N SER A 201 12.67 -4.39 -16.58
CA SER A 201 13.97 -4.56 -15.93
C SER A 201 13.93 -5.61 -14.83
N GLY A 202 12.84 -5.68 -14.07
CA GLY A 202 12.59 -6.71 -13.05
C GLY A 202 12.52 -8.11 -13.64
N ARG A 203 11.82 -8.30 -14.78
CA ARG A 203 11.79 -9.57 -15.51
C ARG A 203 13.19 -9.98 -15.98
N SER A 204 13.93 -9.07 -16.59
CA SER A 204 15.31 -9.32 -17.02
C SER A 204 16.26 -9.66 -15.86
N LEU A 205 16.03 -9.06 -14.67
CA LEU A 205 16.80 -9.39 -13.47
C LEU A 205 16.46 -10.81 -12.97
N SER A 206 15.18 -11.18 -12.99
CA SER A 206 14.72 -12.53 -12.66
C SER A 206 15.39 -13.58 -13.57
N ASP A 207 15.39 -13.34 -14.88
CA ASP A 207 15.97 -14.24 -15.88
C ASP A 207 17.48 -14.41 -15.69
N ARG A 208 18.19 -13.42 -15.13
CA ARG A 208 19.62 -13.53 -14.81
C ARG A 208 19.90 -14.23 -13.49
N LEU A 209 19.06 -14.07 -12.50
CA LEU A 209 19.31 -14.57 -11.15
C LEU A 209 18.82 -16.01 -10.92
N LEU A 210 17.67 -16.38 -11.47
CA LEU A 210 17.05 -17.67 -11.20
C LEU A 210 17.76 -18.88 -11.84
N PRO A 211 18.43 -18.82 -13.00
CA PRO A 211 19.18 -19.94 -13.56
C PRO A 211 20.31 -20.45 -12.63
N ALA A 212 20.84 -19.61 -11.73
CA ALA A 212 21.82 -20.01 -10.73
C ALA A 212 21.34 -21.12 -9.78
N VAL A 213 20.05 -21.44 -9.77
CA VAL A 213 19.48 -22.59 -9.05
C VAL A 213 19.77 -23.87 -9.80
N GLY A 214 19.65 -23.86 -11.14
CA GLY A 214 19.84 -25.04 -11.98
C GLY A 214 21.31 -25.52 -12.07
N ASP A 215 22.25 -24.60 -11.96
CA ASP A 215 23.68 -24.87 -11.95
C ASP A 215 24.26 -25.14 -10.54
N GLY A 216 23.40 -25.10 -9.50
CA GLY A 216 23.78 -25.37 -8.11
C GLY A 216 24.55 -24.25 -7.41
N THR A 217 24.72 -23.07 -8.04
CA THR A 217 25.43 -21.93 -7.43
C THR A 217 24.57 -21.16 -6.44
N MET A 218 23.24 -21.33 -6.48
CA MET A 218 22.29 -20.75 -5.52
C MET A 218 21.45 -21.85 -4.84
N PRO A 219 21.43 -21.92 -3.50
CA PRO A 219 20.56 -22.84 -2.78
C PRO A 219 19.07 -22.59 -3.11
N PRO A 220 18.23 -23.63 -3.22
CA PRO A 220 16.80 -23.48 -3.55
C PRO A 220 16.03 -22.54 -2.61
N ALA A 221 16.32 -22.56 -1.30
CA ALA A 221 15.71 -21.68 -0.31
C ALA A 221 16.07 -20.21 -0.55
N THR A 222 17.30 -19.92 -0.96
CA THR A 222 17.75 -18.58 -1.34
C THR A 222 17.07 -18.13 -2.61
N ALA A 223 16.96 -18.99 -3.61
CA ALA A 223 16.26 -18.70 -4.85
C ALA A 223 14.78 -18.37 -4.63
N ALA A 224 14.11 -19.13 -3.77
CA ALA A 224 12.72 -18.83 -3.38
C ALA A 224 12.60 -17.45 -2.71
N SER A 225 13.60 -17.08 -1.88
CA SER A 225 13.65 -15.74 -1.27
C SER A 225 13.87 -14.64 -2.31
N VAL A 226 14.78 -14.84 -3.25
CA VAL A 226 15.04 -13.91 -4.37
C VAL A 226 13.79 -13.73 -5.23
N ALA A 227 13.10 -14.81 -5.60
CA ALA A 227 11.88 -14.76 -6.39
C ALA A 227 10.78 -13.97 -5.67
N ARG A 228 10.58 -14.19 -4.36
CA ARG A 228 9.62 -13.45 -3.54
C ARG A 228 9.96 -11.97 -3.43
N ILE A 229 11.23 -11.61 -3.33
CA ILE A 229 11.68 -10.20 -3.34
C ILE A 229 11.35 -9.54 -4.67
N LEU A 230 11.69 -10.18 -5.79
CA LEU A 230 11.41 -9.66 -7.12
C LEU A 230 9.91 -9.47 -7.35
N GLU A 231 9.10 -10.41 -6.93
CA GLU A 231 7.64 -10.31 -6.97
C GLU A 231 7.14 -9.12 -6.13
N SER A 232 7.58 -8.98 -4.88
CA SER A 232 7.18 -7.88 -3.99
C SER A 232 7.54 -6.52 -4.58
N ILE A 233 8.76 -6.35 -5.13
CA ILE A 233 9.17 -5.10 -5.78
C ILE A 233 8.32 -4.84 -7.04
N GLY A 234 8.08 -5.87 -7.86
CA GLY A 234 7.23 -5.75 -9.04
C GLY A 234 5.80 -5.33 -8.70
N ARG A 235 5.23 -5.88 -7.64
CA ARG A 235 3.91 -5.47 -7.13
C ARG A 235 3.91 -4.03 -6.62
N THR A 236 4.96 -3.62 -5.92
CA THR A 236 5.13 -2.23 -5.49
C THR A 236 5.10 -1.26 -6.68
N ILE A 237 5.83 -1.57 -7.77
CA ILE A 237 5.82 -0.77 -9.00
C ILE A 237 4.40 -0.74 -9.61
N ALA A 238 3.71 -1.87 -9.68
CA ALA A 238 2.35 -1.93 -10.23
C ALA A 238 1.36 -1.06 -9.43
N TYR A 239 1.37 -1.12 -8.09
CA TYR A 239 0.53 -0.23 -7.27
C TYR A 239 0.95 1.24 -7.36
N THR A 240 2.23 1.52 -7.61
CA THR A 240 2.70 2.88 -7.91
C THR A 240 2.11 3.41 -9.23
N GLN A 241 1.98 2.55 -10.24
CA GLN A 241 1.30 2.90 -11.49
C GLN A 241 -0.20 3.17 -11.29
N ASP A 242 -0.88 2.43 -10.40
CA ASP A 242 -2.28 2.75 -10.03
C ASP A 242 -2.40 4.17 -9.46
N ILE A 243 -1.43 4.62 -8.65
CA ILE A 243 -1.40 6.00 -8.12
C ILE A 243 -1.12 7.02 -9.24
N ALA A 244 -0.21 6.73 -10.16
CA ALA A 244 0.07 7.60 -11.31
C ALA A 244 -1.18 7.74 -12.21
N GLN A 245 -1.91 6.65 -12.45
CA GLN A 245 -3.17 6.67 -13.19
C GLN A 245 -4.23 7.57 -12.51
N VAL A 246 -4.33 7.52 -11.19
CA VAL A 246 -5.22 8.44 -10.44
C VAL A 246 -4.88 9.91 -10.70
N THR A 247 -3.59 10.26 -10.75
CA THR A 247 -3.14 11.62 -11.04
C THR A 247 -3.53 12.04 -12.45
N LEU A 248 -3.35 11.14 -13.42
CA LEU A 248 -3.76 11.34 -14.81
C LEU A 248 -5.27 11.54 -14.94
N ASP A 249 -6.08 10.70 -14.28
CA ASP A 249 -7.54 10.77 -14.30
C ASP A 249 -8.07 12.08 -13.67
N ARG A 250 -7.40 12.57 -12.64
CA ARG A 250 -7.74 13.85 -11.98
C ARG A 250 -7.36 15.09 -12.79
N ALA A 251 -6.28 14.98 -13.58
CA ALA A 251 -5.89 16.07 -14.47
C ALA A 251 -6.93 16.36 -15.54
N GLY A 252 -7.80 15.39 -15.85
CA GLY A 252 -8.88 15.52 -16.83
C GLY A 252 -8.35 15.78 -18.27
N PRO A 253 -9.21 15.94 -19.27
CA PRO A 253 -8.81 16.55 -20.51
C PRO A 253 -8.44 18.00 -20.19
N SER A 254 -7.15 18.34 -20.34
CA SER A 254 -6.69 19.73 -20.19
C SER A 254 -7.60 20.66 -20.97
N ALA A 255 -7.83 21.87 -20.50
CA ALA A 255 -8.68 22.87 -21.17
C ALA A 255 -8.29 23.09 -22.65
N GLU A 256 -7.08 22.75 -23.03
CA GLU A 256 -6.61 22.69 -24.43
C GLU A 256 -7.22 21.55 -25.25
N ALA A 257 -7.61 20.43 -24.64
CA ALA A 257 -8.30 19.33 -25.32
C ALA A 257 -9.79 19.58 -25.52
N ALA A 258 -10.40 20.53 -24.81
CA ALA A 258 -11.79 20.92 -24.99
C ALA A 258 -12.07 21.56 -26.36
N GLY A 259 -11.03 21.92 -27.12
CA GLY A 259 -11.11 22.41 -28.51
C GLY A 259 -10.76 21.35 -29.58
N ARG A 260 -10.37 20.14 -29.20
CA ARG A 260 -10.03 19.07 -30.16
C ARG A 260 -11.15 18.04 -30.22
N THR A 261 -11.57 17.73 -31.43
CA THR A 261 -12.57 16.70 -31.78
C THR A 261 -12.39 15.43 -30.97
N PRO A 262 -13.47 14.88 -30.35
CA PRO A 262 -13.37 13.68 -29.55
C PRO A 262 -12.81 12.53 -30.40
N LEU A 263 -11.73 11.90 -29.91
CA LEU A 263 -11.20 10.66 -30.48
C LEU A 263 -12.36 9.66 -30.56
N ARG A 264 -12.68 9.20 -31.77
CA ARG A 264 -13.65 8.13 -31.98
C ARG A 264 -13.24 6.94 -31.12
N ARG A 265 -14.11 6.51 -30.23
CA ARG A 265 -13.98 5.21 -29.56
C ARG A 265 -13.82 4.14 -30.62
N VAL A 266 -12.63 3.59 -30.74
CA VAL A 266 -12.44 2.36 -31.51
C VAL A 266 -13.08 1.24 -30.68
N ALA A 267 -14.25 0.79 -31.10
CA ALA A 267 -14.85 -0.42 -30.54
C ALA A 267 -13.99 -1.61 -30.95
N VAL A 268 -13.22 -2.16 -30.02
CA VAL A 268 -12.54 -3.45 -30.21
C VAL A 268 -13.61 -4.52 -30.01
N TYR A 269 -14.16 -5.01 -31.11
CA TYR A 269 -14.97 -6.22 -31.07
C TYR A 269 -14.03 -7.43 -30.97
N PRO A 270 -14.29 -8.40 -30.09
CA PRO A 270 -13.58 -9.67 -30.15
C PRO A 270 -13.94 -10.36 -31.49
N ALA A 271 -12.94 -10.90 -32.16
CA ALA A 271 -13.13 -11.71 -33.35
C ALA A 271 -13.88 -13.01 -33.02
N PRO A 272 -14.65 -13.57 -33.95
CA PRO A 272 -15.47 -14.75 -33.75
C PRO A 272 -14.68 -16.02 -33.43
#